data_91338558b364bf283a8c83b49ec9be71
#
_entry.id   91338558b364bf283a8c83b49ec9be71
#
_cell.length_a   1.000
_cell.length_b   1.000
_cell.length_c   1.000
_cell.angle_alpha   90.00
_cell.angle_beta   90.00
_cell.angle_gamma   90.00
#
_symmetry.space_group_name_H-M   'P 1'
#
loop_
_entity.id
_entity.type
_entity.pdbx_description
1 polymer ?
#
loop_
_entity_poly.entity_id
_entity_poly.type
_entity_poly.pdbx_seq_one_letter_code
_entity_poly.pdbx_strand_id
1 'polypeptide(L)'
;WEDKEFQEAVKALGRKKLVVCALWTEVCLCFPALDLLKEGYEVYTIVDAVGGTSRLAHETALRRMEQAGVRLTSVTQYICELQRDWNRKETVPVFFQGLLDNGSFFVETLKEK
;
A
#
# COMPACT_ATOMS: atom_id res chain seq x y z
N TRP A 1 2.87 7.07 15.17
CA TRP A 1 1.89 6.14 15.73
C TRP A 1 1.51 6.43 17.19
N GLU A 2 2.32 7.15 17.92
CA GLU A 2 2.09 7.44 19.34
C GLU A 2 0.92 8.42 19.63
N ASP A 3 0.40 9.08 18.60
CA ASP A 3 -0.77 9.95 18.73
C ASP A 3 -2.01 9.13 19.10
N LYS A 4 -2.58 9.42 20.26
CA LYS A 4 -3.72 8.65 20.79
C LYS A 4 -4.96 8.75 19.96
N GLU A 5 -5.26 9.92 19.39
CA GLU A 5 -6.43 10.11 18.53
C GLU A 5 -6.31 9.26 17.27
N PHE A 6 -5.12 9.22 16.68
CA PHE A 6 -4.86 8.41 15.50
C PHE A 6 -4.95 6.92 15.82
N GLN A 7 -4.37 6.49 16.94
CA GLN A 7 -4.47 5.10 17.39
C GLN A 7 -5.93 4.68 17.58
N GLU A 8 -6.72 5.51 18.25
CA GLU A 8 -8.14 5.22 18.48
C GLU A 8 -8.93 5.15 17.18
N ALA A 9 -8.66 6.06 16.24
CA ALA A 9 -9.31 6.05 14.93
C ALA A 9 -9.02 4.76 14.17
N VAL A 10 -7.77 4.31 14.18
CA VAL A 10 -7.37 3.05 13.50
C VAL A 10 -8.04 1.85 14.17
N LYS A 11 -8.03 1.79 15.50
CA LYS A 11 -8.64 0.70 16.24
C LYS A 11 -10.15 0.63 16.03
N ALA A 12 -10.80 1.80 15.91
CA ALA A 12 -12.25 1.88 15.68
C ALA A 12 -12.67 1.29 14.33
N LEU A 13 -11.76 1.20 13.35
CA LEU A 13 -12.05 0.56 12.05
C LEU A 13 -12.30 -0.95 12.16
N GLY A 14 -11.78 -1.59 13.20
CA GLY A 14 -11.98 -3.02 13.42
C GLY A 14 -11.35 -3.91 12.35
N ARG A 15 -10.36 -3.43 11.63
CA ARG A 15 -9.69 -4.18 10.57
C ARG A 15 -8.38 -4.75 11.06
N LYS A 16 -8.05 -5.96 10.63
CA LYS A 16 -6.75 -6.59 10.92
C LYS A 16 -5.70 -6.26 9.87
N LYS A 17 -6.13 -6.04 8.63
CA LYS A 17 -5.25 -5.74 7.51
C LYS A 17 -5.24 -4.24 7.29
N LEU A 18 -4.05 -3.65 7.26
CA LEU A 18 -3.87 -2.22 7.04
C LEU A 18 -2.92 -2.01 5.87
N VAL A 19 -3.29 -1.10 4.97
CA VAL A 19 -2.42 -0.61 3.92
C VAL A 19 -1.94 0.76 4.37
N VAL A 20 -0.63 0.92 4.53
CA VAL A 20 -0.05 2.14 5.07
C VAL A 20 0.87 2.78 4.02
N CYS A 21 0.64 4.05 3.76
CA CYS A 21 1.48 4.86 2.87
C CYS A 21 1.81 6.16 3.58
N ALA A 22 3.02 6.65 3.39
CA ALA A 22 3.46 7.91 3.99
C ALA A 22 4.74 8.41 3.32
N LEU A 23 5.07 9.65 3.58
CA LEU A 23 6.36 10.26 3.35
C LEU A 23 6.95 10.63 4.70
N TRP A 24 8.16 10.31 4.98
CA TRP A 24 9.13 9.59 4.13
C TRP A 24 9.12 8.12 4.50
N THR A 25 9.48 7.27 3.53
CA THR A 25 9.51 5.81 3.70
C THR A 25 10.26 5.38 4.97
N GLU A 26 11.44 5.94 5.21
CA GLU A 26 12.31 5.58 6.32
C GLU A 26 11.89 6.14 7.68
N VAL A 27 10.91 7.02 7.73
CA VAL A 27 10.48 7.67 8.98
C VAL A 27 8.99 7.46 9.22
N CYS A 28 8.15 8.28 8.59
CA CYS A 28 6.71 8.31 8.88
C CYS A 28 5.96 7.08 8.39
N LEU A 29 6.57 6.31 7.52
CA LEU A 29 6.04 5.00 7.13
C LEU A 29 6.66 3.88 7.98
N CYS A 30 7.98 3.82 8.03
CA CYS A 30 8.69 2.70 8.65
C CYS A 30 8.34 2.54 10.14
N PHE A 31 8.38 3.61 10.90
CA PHE A 31 8.15 3.51 12.34
C PHE A 31 6.72 3.10 12.69
N PRO A 32 5.69 3.73 12.13
CA PRO A 32 4.32 3.27 12.37
C PRO A 32 4.07 1.84 11.86
N ALA A 33 4.63 1.47 10.71
CA ALA A 33 4.45 0.12 10.18
C ALA A 33 5.01 -0.94 11.12
N LEU A 34 6.19 -0.71 11.68
CA LEU A 34 6.80 -1.63 12.65
C LEU A 34 5.99 -1.71 13.94
N ASP A 35 5.48 -0.57 14.42
CA ASP A 35 4.65 -0.54 15.62
C ASP A 35 3.32 -1.27 15.42
N LEU A 36 2.71 -1.10 14.26
CA LEU A 36 1.46 -1.80 13.92
C LEU A 36 1.65 -3.31 13.88
N LEU A 37 2.78 -3.79 13.34
CA LEU A 37 3.10 -5.22 13.38
C LEU A 37 3.15 -5.74 14.81
N LYS A 38 3.78 -4.99 15.72
CA LYS A 38 3.88 -5.38 17.13
C LYS A 38 2.52 -5.47 17.80
N GLU A 39 1.57 -4.68 17.35
CA GLU A 39 0.19 -4.69 17.87
C GLU A 39 -0.67 -5.77 17.24
N GLY A 40 -0.13 -6.57 16.33
CA GLY A 40 -0.82 -7.71 15.75
C GLY A 40 -1.53 -7.45 14.43
N TYR A 41 -1.34 -6.27 13.83
CA TYR A 41 -1.90 -5.98 12.51
C TYR A 41 -1.11 -6.67 11.41
N GLU A 42 -1.78 -7.01 10.35
CA GLU A 42 -1.18 -7.44 9.09
C GLU A 42 -0.98 -6.18 8.25
N VAL A 43 0.28 -5.80 8.01
CA VAL A 43 0.62 -4.50 7.42
C VAL A 43 1.15 -4.67 6.00
N TYR A 44 0.58 -3.92 5.08
CA TYR A 44 1.01 -3.81 3.69
C TYR A 44 1.47 -2.39 3.43
N THR A 45 2.45 -2.22 2.54
CA THR A 45 2.80 -0.91 2.00
C THR A 45 2.93 -0.97 0.49
N ILE A 46 2.56 0.13 -0.17
CA ILE A 46 2.59 0.24 -1.63
C ILE A 46 3.87 0.99 -1.99
N VAL A 47 4.87 0.26 -2.51
CA VAL A 47 6.24 0.77 -2.67
C VAL A 47 6.37 1.92 -3.66
N ASP A 48 5.49 2.00 -4.65
CA ASP A 48 5.46 3.09 -5.64
C ASP A 48 4.46 4.21 -5.29
N ALA A 49 3.87 4.16 -4.10
CA ALA A 49 3.03 5.23 -3.55
C ALA A 49 3.65 5.88 -2.32
N VAL A 50 4.92 5.60 -2.04
CA VAL A 50 5.69 6.18 -0.94
C VAL A 50 7.02 6.66 -1.46
N GLY A 51 7.69 7.54 -0.73
CA GLY A 51 8.97 8.08 -1.16
C GLY A 51 9.88 8.39 0.01
N GLY A 52 11.17 8.20 -0.19
CA GLY A 52 12.19 8.48 0.82
C GLY A 52 13.01 9.74 0.48
N THR A 53 13.91 10.08 1.39
CA THR A 53 14.81 11.22 1.20
C THR A 53 15.90 10.95 0.15
N SER A 54 16.12 9.67 -0.14
CA SER A 54 17.03 9.22 -1.20
C SER A 54 16.60 7.82 -1.63
N ARG A 55 17.08 7.36 -2.79
CA ARG A 55 16.84 5.98 -3.22
C ARG A 55 17.38 4.98 -2.20
N LEU A 56 18.57 5.23 -1.68
CA LEU A 56 19.18 4.36 -0.67
C LEU A 56 18.33 4.28 0.60
N ALA A 57 17.86 5.41 1.11
CA ALA A 57 17.03 5.45 2.31
C ALA A 57 15.71 4.73 2.09
N HIS A 58 15.07 4.96 0.96
CA HIS A 58 13.81 4.33 0.57
C HIS A 58 13.97 2.80 0.50
N GLU A 59 14.93 2.31 -0.27
CA GLU A 59 15.13 0.87 -0.47
C GLU A 59 15.57 0.16 0.81
N THR A 60 16.41 0.81 1.62
CA THR A 60 16.85 0.25 2.90
C THR A 60 15.68 0.13 3.88
N ALA A 61 14.83 1.14 3.95
CA ALA A 61 13.66 1.10 4.82
C ALA A 61 12.66 0.03 4.38
N LEU A 62 12.43 -0.12 3.09
CA LEU A 62 11.55 -1.18 2.56
C LEU A 62 12.08 -2.56 2.92
N ARG A 63 13.38 -2.77 2.78
CA ARG A 63 14.02 -4.04 3.15
C ARG A 63 13.84 -4.34 4.63
N ARG A 64 14.04 -3.34 5.48
CA ARG A 64 13.87 -3.49 6.92
C ARG A 64 12.42 -3.84 7.27
N MET A 65 11.47 -3.17 6.68
CA MET A 65 10.04 -3.45 6.90
C MET A 65 9.68 -4.86 6.44
N GLU A 66 10.15 -5.28 5.26
CA GLU A 66 9.90 -6.62 4.73
C GLU A 66 10.45 -7.70 5.65
N GLN A 67 11.67 -7.53 6.15
CA GLN A 67 12.28 -8.47 7.10
C GLN A 67 11.49 -8.58 8.40
N ALA A 68 10.84 -7.49 8.81
CA ALA A 68 10.03 -7.48 10.03
C ALA A 68 8.64 -8.09 9.84
N GLY A 69 8.19 -8.27 8.59
CA GLY A 69 6.90 -8.85 8.29
C GLY A 69 5.93 -7.95 7.57
N VAL A 70 6.32 -6.73 7.20
CA VAL A 70 5.50 -5.87 6.34
C VAL A 70 5.48 -6.47 4.95
N ARG A 71 4.31 -6.56 4.35
CA ARG A 71 4.14 -7.09 3.00
C ARG A 71 4.21 -5.94 2.00
N LEU A 72 5.14 -6.05 1.05
CA LEU A 72 5.34 -5.04 0.02
C LEU A 72 4.47 -5.35 -1.19
N THR A 73 3.88 -4.32 -1.78
CA THR A 73 3.10 -4.42 -3.00
C THR A 73 3.29 -3.18 -3.85
N SER A 74 2.76 -3.20 -5.07
CA SER A 74 2.72 -2.02 -5.94
C SER A 74 1.28 -1.56 -6.10
N VAL A 75 1.08 -0.35 -6.63
CA VAL A 75 -0.26 0.17 -6.91
C VAL A 75 -1.02 -0.78 -7.82
N THR A 76 -0.40 -1.21 -8.91
CA THR A 76 -1.06 -2.11 -9.88
C THR A 76 -1.43 -3.45 -9.25
N GLN A 77 -0.51 -4.06 -8.49
CA GLN A 77 -0.78 -5.32 -7.83
C GLN A 77 -1.92 -5.19 -6.82
N TYR A 78 -1.91 -4.12 -6.03
CA TYR A 78 -2.94 -3.86 -5.03
C TYR A 78 -4.33 -3.69 -5.67
N ILE A 79 -4.41 -2.92 -6.73
CA ILE A 79 -5.67 -2.71 -7.47
C ILE A 79 -6.17 -4.04 -8.03
N CYS A 80 -5.27 -4.85 -8.59
CA CYS A 80 -5.63 -6.16 -9.12
C CYS A 80 -6.08 -7.13 -8.03
N GLU A 81 -5.50 -7.07 -6.85
CA GLU A 81 -5.96 -7.87 -5.71
C GLU A 81 -7.37 -7.47 -5.27
N LEU A 82 -7.71 -6.19 -5.31
CA LEU A 82 -9.06 -5.72 -4.99
C LEU A 82 -10.08 -6.22 -6.00
N GLN A 83 -9.73 -6.23 -7.27
CA GLN A 83 -10.60 -6.76 -8.34
C GLN A 83 -10.73 -8.27 -8.26
N ARG A 84 -9.63 -8.93 -8.04
CA ARG A 84 -9.49 -10.38 -7.90
C ARG A 84 -9.78 -11.16 -9.18
N ASP A 85 -10.88 -10.91 -9.87
CA ASP A 85 -11.32 -11.68 -11.03
C ASP A 85 -12.02 -10.75 -12.03
N TRP A 86 -11.57 -10.79 -13.29
CA TRP A 86 -12.17 -10.05 -14.39
C TRP A 86 -13.65 -10.39 -14.62
N ASN A 87 -14.08 -11.56 -14.19
CA ASN A 87 -15.48 -11.98 -14.29
C ASN A 87 -16.41 -11.26 -13.33
N ARG A 88 -15.87 -10.51 -12.37
CA ARG A 88 -16.65 -9.64 -11.49
C ARG A 88 -16.98 -8.34 -12.22
N LYS A 89 -17.91 -8.44 -13.17
CA LYS A 89 -18.20 -7.38 -14.16
C LYS A 89 -18.68 -6.07 -13.53
N GLU A 90 -19.34 -6.12 -12.40
CA GLU A 90 -19.86 -4.93 -11.72
C GLU A 90 -18.76 -4.01 -11.20
N THR A 91 -17.56 -4.51 -10.92
CA THR A 91 -16.43 -3.72 -10.42
C THR A 91 -15.38 -3.42 -11.50
N VAL A 92 -15.45 -4.06 -12.67
CA VAL A 92 -14.47 -3.87 -13.75
C VAL A 92 -14.34 -2.41 -14.18
N PRO A 93 -15.42 -1.62 -14.38
CA PRO A 93 -15.26 -0.22 -14.79
C PRO A 93 -14.45 0.62 -13.81
N VAL A 94 -14.67 0.45 -12.50
CA VAL A 94 -13.94 1.16 -11.46
C VAL A 94 -12.49 0.68 -11.40
N PHE A 95 -12.28 -0.62 -11.47
CA PHE A 95 -10.96 -1.25 -11.53
C PHE A 95 -10.14 -0.72 -12.71
N PHE A 96 -10.73 -0.71 -13.90
CA PHE A 96 -10.08 -0.25 -15.11
C PHE A 96 -9.71 1.24 -15.02
N GLN A 97 -10.61 2.06 -14.48
CA GLN A 97 -10.35 3.47 -14.26
C GLN A 97 -9.20 3.69 -13.28
N GLY A 98 -9.16 2.90 -12.21
CA GLY A 98 -8.05 2.94 -11.24
C GLY A 98 -6.69 2.65 -11.88
N LEU A 99 -6.63 1.66 -12.78
CA LEU A 99 -5.40 1.37 -13.52
C LEU A 99 -5.01 2.52 -14.44
N LEU A 100 -5.96 3.13 -15.14
CA LEU A 100 -5.71 4.29 -16.00
C LEU A 100 -5.19 5.47 -15.20
N ASP A 101 -5.82 5.80 -14.08
CA ASP A 101 -5.46 6.94 -13.24
C ASP A 101 -4.05 6.82 -12.66
N ASN A 102 -3.56 5.58 -12.51
CA ASN A 102 -2.22 5.33 -11.99
C ASN A 102 -1.18 5.05 -13.09
N GLY A 103 -1.51 5.36 -14.34
CA GLY A 103 -0.57 5.30 -15.45
C GLY A 103 -0.08 3.90 -15.79
N SER A 104 -0.94 2.90 -15.65
CA SER A 104 -0.57 1.52 -15.98
C SER A 104 -0.29 1.38 -17.49
N PHE A 105 0.94 1.07 -17.83
CA PHE A 105 1.36 0.87 -19.21
C PHE A 105 0.53 -0.22 -19.91
N PHE A 106 0.22 -1.28 -19.20
CA PHE A 106 -0.58 -2.39 -19.72
C PHE A 106 -1.97 -1.91 -20.18
N VAL A 107 -2.59 -1.06 -19.36
CA VAL A 107 -3.94 -0.55 -19.64
C VAL A 107 -3.91 0.41 -20.84
N GLU A 108 -2.88 1.25 -20.93
CA GLU A 108 -2.71 2.14 -22.08
C GLU A 108 -2.56 1.35 -23.38
N THR A 109 -1.81 0.25 -23.33
CA THR A 109 -1.64 -0.65 -24.47
C THR A 109 -2.98 -1.25 -24.90
N LEU A 110 -3.82 -1.66 -23.94
CA LEU A 110 -5.16 -2.18 -24.26
C LEU A 110 -6.07 -1.11 -24.82
N LYS A 111 -5.93 0.13 -24.38
CA LYS A 111 -6.75 1.26 -24.83
C LYS A 111 -6.51 1.59 -26.30
N GLU A 112 -5.30 1.37 -26.81
CA GLU A 112 -4.93 1.61 -28.20
C GLU A 112 -5.50 0.56 -29.18
N LYS A 113 -6.01 -0.50 -28.65
CA LYS A 113 -6.63 -1.58 -29.45
C LYS A 113 -8.15 -1.42 -29.47
#